data_4afdf00aa7d037d9669173587e1b1c38
#
_entry.id   4afdf00aa7d037d9669173587e1b1c38
#
_cell.length_a   1.000
_cell.length_b   1.000
_cell.length_c   1.000
_cell.angle_alpha   90.00
_cell.angle_beta   90.00
_cell.angle_gamma   90.00
#
_symmetry.space_group_name_H-M   'P 1'
#
loop_
_entity.id
_entity.type
_entity.pdbx_description
1 polymer ?
#
loop_
_entity_poly.entity_id
_entity_poly.type
_entity_poly.pdbx_seq_one_letter_code
_entity_poly.pdbx_strand_id
1 'polypeptide(L)'
;TEKTLRSNLRHRPIGIGVQGLADLFAIMKIPFHSEKAKQINKEIFETIYHAALEKSNEIATNRIKNMILVKQVINETGIEHFINNDKPHELIKAIPLTNVQIYSYLWSDIIKKNRPIKDEIDRLDGDHIGSYSTFTGSPASKGILQFDMWNVEPSERYDWNLLKEKIKKTGLRNSLLIAPMPTASTSQILGNNECFEPFTSNIYVRRTIAGEFVLANKYLMTELINLGLWTEEIKNQMIVNNGSNQKIK
;
A
#
# COMPACT_ATOMS: atom_id res chain seq x y z
N THR A 1 -13.98 8.68 -13.73
CA THR A 1 -14.14 10.05 -14.25
C THR A 1 -12.78 10.63 -14.66
N GLU A 2 -12.78 11.67 -15.45
CA GLU A 2 -11.57 12.37 -15.88
C GLU A 2 -10.80 12.98 -14.70
N LYS A 3 -11.51 13.56 -13.76
CA LYS A 3 -10.90 14.13 -12.53
C LYS A 3 -10.19 13.07 -11.71
N THR A 4 -10.79 11.89 -11.56
CA THR A 4 -10.19 10.76 -10.84
C THR A 4 -8.92 10.27 -11.54
N LEU A 5 -8.96 10.11 -12.86
CA LEU A 5 -7.80 9.71 -13.64
C LEU A 5 -6.65 10.71 -13.48
N ARG A 6 -6.95 12.01 -13.62
CA ARG A 6 -5.96 13.08 -13.43
C ARG A 6 -5.33 13.03 -12.03
N SER A 7 -6.15 12.91 -10.99
CA SER A 7 -5.65 12.82 -9.60
C SER A 7 -4.73 11.62 -9.42
N ASN A 8 -5.15 10.44 -9.88
CA ASN A 8 -4.36 9.22 -9.73
C ASN A 8 -3.03 9.29 -10.48
N LEU A 9 -3.03 9.86 -11.67
CA LEU A 9 -1.82 9.96 -12.47
C LEU A 9 -0.80 10.95 -11.87
N ARG A 10 -1.27 12.05 -11.30
CA ARG A 10 -0.42 13.05 -10.63
C ARG A 10 0.20 12.53 -9.36
N HIS A 11 -0.57 11.81 -8.56
CA HIS A 11 -0.20 11.44 -7.19
C HIS A 11 0.25 9.98 -7.06
N ARG A 12 -0.19 9.11 -8.00
CA ARG A 12 0.12 7.66 -7.96
C ARG A 12 -0.08 7.04 -6.58
N PRO A 13 -1.22 7.30 -5.91
CA PRO A 13 -1.48 6.70 -4.62
C PRO A 13 -1.55 5.18 -4.76
N ILE A 14 -0.96 4.48 -3.82
CA ILE A 14 -1.11 3.04 -3.62
C ILE A 14 -1.59 2.79 -2.20
N GLY A 15 -2.17 1.62 -1.96
CA GLY A 15 -2.63 1.21 -0.65
C GLY A 15 -2.12 -0.18 -0.34
N ILE A 16 -0.99 -0.27 0.39
CA ILE A 16 -0.47 -1.53 0.87
C ILE A 16 -1.18 -1.84 2.19
N GLY A 17 -1.73 -3.03 2.30
CA GLY A 17 -2.38 -3.53 3.51
C GLY A 17 -2.00 -4.98 3.77
N VAL A 18 -2.52 -5.52 4.85
CA VAL A 18 -2.32 -6.91 5.27
C VAL A 18 -3.66 -7.62 5.44
N GLN A 19 -3.64 -8.93 5.42
CA GLN A 19 -4.73 -9.79 5.87
C GLN A 19 -4.16 -11.01 6.55
N GLY A 20 -4.92 -11.60 7.49
CA GLY A 20 -4.49 -12.79 8.22
C GLY A 20 -3.55 -12.51 9.39
N LEU A 21 -3.55 -11.31 9.98
CA LEU A 21 -2.74 -11.04 11.17
C LEU A 21 -3.16 -11.91 12.36
N ALA A 22 -4.47 -12.12 12.56
CA ALA A 22 -4.98 -13.00 13.59
C ALA A 22 -4.58 -14.45 13.34
N ASP A 23 -4.57 -14.89 12.07
CA ASP A 23 -4.08 -16.24 11.68
C ASP A 23 -2.61 -16.40 12.01
N LEU A 24 -1.79 -15.39 11.76
CA LEU A 24 -0.37 -15.41 12.12
C LEU A 24 -0.19 -15.62 13.62
N PHE A 25 -0.90 -14.86 14.45
CA PHE A 25 -0.80 -14.99 15.90
C PHE A 25 -1.32 -16.34 16.39
N ALA A 26 -2.39 -16.87 15.78
CA ALA A 26 -2.89 -18.21 16.09
C ALA A 26 -1.86 -19.31 15.76
N ILE A 27 -1.22 -19.25 14.59
CA ILE A 27 -0.15 -20.18 14.19
C ILE A 27 1.05 -20.08 15.15
N MET A 28 1.41 -18.88 15.54
CA MET A 28 2.51 -18.64 16.49
C MET A 28 2.14 -18.97 17.94
N LYS A 29 0.88 -19.30 18.22
CA LYS A 29 0.33 -19.52 19.58
C LYS A 29 0.54 -18.31 20.50
N ILE A 30 0.33 -17.13 19.97
CA ILE A 30 0.49 -15.84 20.67
C ILE A 30 -0.90 -15.24 20.89
N PRO A 31 -1.30 -14.94 22.14
CA PRO A 31 -2.54 -14.22 22.40
C PRO A 31 -2.54 -12.85 21.71
N PHE A 32 -3.62 -12.53 21.00
CA PHE A 32 -3.75 -11.31 20.21
C PHE A 32 -3.51 -10.03 21.02
N HIS A 33 -3.88 -10.00 22.28
CA HIS A 33 -3.74 -8.86 23.19
C HIS A 33 -2.41 -8.84 23.98
N SER A 34 -1.49 -9.77 23.71
CA SER A 34 -0.21 -9.85 24.43
C SER A 34 0.79 -8.78 23.99
N GLU A 35 1.75 -8.44 24.85
CA GLU A 35 2.85 -7.52 24.51
C GLU A 35 3.69 -8.06 23.33
N LYS A 36 3.85 -9.38 23.26
CA LYS A 36 4.55 -10.02 22.14
C LYS A 36 3.81 -9.80 20.81
N ALA A 37 2.47 -9.88 20.80
CA ALA A 37 1.68 -9.59 19.62
C ALA A 37 1.82 -8.11 19.20
N LYS A 38 1.77 -7.18 20.16
CA LYS A 38 1.98 -5.74 19.91
C LYS A 38 3.36 -5.47 19.29
N GLN A 39 4.40 -6.11 19.82
CA GLN A 39 5.76 -5.96 19.30
C GLN A 39 5.88 -6.48 17.87
N ILE A 40 5.37 -7.67 17.58
CA ILE A 40 5.37 -8.25 16.22
C ILE A 40 4.57 -7.37 15.26
N ASN A 41 3.39 -6.90 15.68
CA ASN A 41 2.59 -5.97 14.89
C ASN A 41 3.37 -4.69 14.54
N LYS A 42 4.03 -4.07 15.54
CA LYS A 42 4.88 -2.90 15.31
C LYS A 42 5.96 -3.21 14.27
N GLU A 43 6.67 -4.32 14.41
CA GLU A 43 7.75 -4.72 13.51
C GLU A 43 7.26 -4.97 12.07
N ILE A 44 6.10 -5.60 11.89
CA ILE A 44 5.50 -5.85 10.59
C ILE A 44 5.20 -4.53 9.88
N PHE A 45 4.45 -3.63 10.54
CA PHE A 45 4.03 -2.39 9.91
C PHE A 45 5.19 -1.41 9.72
N GLU A 46 6.15 -1.38 10.62
CA GLU A 46 7.37 -0.59 10.47
C GLU A 46 8.19 -1.06 9.26
N THR A 47 8.33 -2.38 9.09
CA THR A 47 9.02 -2.97 7.94
C THR A 47 8.32 -2.64 6.62
N ILE A 48 7.00 -2.79 6.57
CA ILE A 48 6.22 -2.47 5.36
C ILE A 48 6.35 -0.99 5.03
N TYR A 49 6.26 -0.11 6.02
CA TYR A 49 6.34 1.33 5.83
C TYR A 49 7.72 1.76 5.35
N HIS A 50 8.79 1.26 5.97
CA HIS A 50 10.16 1.53 5.55
C HIS A 50 10.39 1.09 4.10
N ALA A 51 10.09 -0.16 3.78
CA ALA A 51 10.28 -0.71 2.44
C ALA A 51 9.45 0.04 1.37
N ALA A 52 8.22 0.43 1.70
CA ALA A 52 7.36 1.21 0.80
C ALA A 52 7.94 2.59 0.50
N LEU A 53 8.41 3.30 1.53
CA LEU A 53 9.06 4.61 1.39
C LEU A 53 10.37 4.50 0.60
N GLU A 54 11.22 3.54 0.94
CA GLU A 54 12.49 3.31 0.26
C GLU A 54 12.27 3.03 -1.23
N LYS A 55 11.34 2.12 -1.57
CA LYS A 55 11.02 1.80 -2.96
C LYS A 55 10.38 2.97 -3.71
N SER A 56 9.51 3.73 -3.07
CA SER A 56 8.91 4.92 -3.67
C SER A 56 9.97 6.01 -3.95
N ASN A 57 10.95 6.18 -3.06
CA ASN A 57 12.09 7.08 -3.26
C ASN A 57 13.01 6.59 -4.38
N GLU A 58 13.33 5.29 -4.43
CA GLU A 58 14.11 4.70 -5.52
C GLU A 58 13.45 4.96 -6.89
N ILE A 59 12.13 4.74 -7.00
CA ILE A 59 11.38 4.99 -8.23
C ILE A 59 11.43 6.47 -8.60
N ALA A 60 11.25 7.37 -7.64
CA ALA A 60 11.37 8.82 -7.88
C ALA A 60 12.76 9.18 -8.41
N THR A 61 13.81 8.69 -7.75
CA THR A 61 15.21 8.91 -8.14
C THR A 61 15.50 8.42 -9.56
N ASN A 62 15.07 7.21 -9.90
CA ASN A 62 15.27 6.63 -11.23
C ASN A 62 14.53 7.38 -12.33
N ARG A 63 13.43 8.08 -11.98
CA ARG A 63 12.66 8.88 -12.92
C ARG A 63 13.29 10.23 -13.25
N ILE A 64 14.18 10.76 -12.42
CA ILE A 64 14.74 12.12 -12.59
C ILE A 64 15.32 12.31 -13.99
N LYS A 65 16.20 11.40 -14.43
CA LYS A 65 16.84 11.49 -15.76
C LYS A 65 15.82 11.55 -16.90
N ASN A 66 14.79 10.71 -16.81
CA ASN A 66 13.75 10.63 -17.84
C ASN A 66 12.88 11.88 -17.87
N MET A 67 12.57 12.44 -16.72
CA MET A 67 11.78 13.67 -16.63
C MET A 67 12.56 14.90 -17.12
N ILE A 68 13.87 14.93 -16.89
CA ILE A 68 14.75 15.96 -17.46
C ILE A 68 14.74 15.89 -18.99
N LEU A 69 14.90 14.70 -19.57
CA LEU A 69 14.82 14.52 -21.03
C LEU A 69 13.46 14.94 -21.59
N VAL A 70 12.37 14.59 -20.93
CA VAL A 70 11.02 15.02 -21.32
C VAL A 70 10.89 16.53 -21.29
N LYS A 71 11.40 17.18 -20.23
CA LYS A 71 11.39 18.65 -20.10
C LYS A 71 12.22 19.32 -21.22
N GLN A 72 13.37 18.78 -21.56
CA GLN A 72 14.19 19.26 -22.67
C GLN A 72 13.43 19.16 -24.00
N VAL A 73 12.87 18.00 -24.31
CA VAL A 73 12.11 17.81 -25.56
C VAL A 73 10.92 18.76 -25.64
N ILE A 74 10.18 18.98 -24.55
CA ILE A 74 9.07 19.94 -24.52
C ILE A 74 9.56 21.37 -24.77
N ASN A 75 10.70 21.75 -24.20
CA ASN A 75 11.26 23.08 -24.38
C ASN A 75 11.78 23.30 -25.80
N GLU A 76 12.37 22.29 -26.43
CA GLU A 76 12.94 22.37 -27.78
C GLU A 76 11.87 22.31 -28.88
N THR A 77 10.87 21.48 -28.72
CA THR A 77 9.87 21.21 -29.76
C THR A 77 8.55 21.93 -29.57
N GLY A 78 8.31 22.44 -28.36
CA GLY A 78 7.04 23.00 -27.94
C GLY A 78 5.99 21.94 -27.63
N ILE A 79 5.07 22.30 -26.76
CA ILE A 79 3.98 21.40 -26.31
C ILE A 79 3.06 21.02 -27.49
N GLU A 80 2.88 21.93 -28.45
CA GLU A 80 2.02 21.73 -29.62
C GLU A 80 2.52 20.60 -30.54
N HIS A 81 3.84 20.40 -30.60
CA HIS A 81 4.42 19.30 -31.36
C HIS A 81 3.99 17.93 -30.81
N PHE A 82 3.83 17.80 -29.51
CA PHE A 82 3.31 16.58 -28.87
C PHE A 82 1.80 16.41 -29.06
N ILE A 83 1.06 17.51 -29.17
CA ILE A 83 -0.39 17.49 -29.35
C ILE A 83 -0.75 17.08 -30.77
N ASN A 84 0.02 17.52 -31.76
CA ASN A 84 -0.34 17.45 -33.19
C ASN A 84 0.29 16.23 -33.92
N ASN A 85 1.18 15.48 -33.32
CA ASN A 85 1.86 14.36 -33.93
C ASN A 85 1.43 13.00 -33.37
N ASP A 86 0.86 12.14 -34.22
CA ASP A 86 0.55 10.75 -33.90
C ASP A 86 1.80 9.85 -33.75
N LYS A 87 2.99 10.41 -33.98
CA LYS A 87 4.26 9.67 -33.87
C LYS A 87 5.17 10.29 -32.81
N PRO A 88 5.80 9.45 -32.00
CA PRO A 88 6.78 9.92 -31.02
C PRO A 88 7.96 10.59 -31.69
N HIS A 89 8.42 11.72 -31.10
CA HIS A 89 9.64 12.38 -31.53
C HIS A 89 10.85 11.44 -31.42
N GLU A 90 11.82 11.57 -32.33
CA GLU A 90 12.97 10.63 -32.39
C GLU A 90 13.81 10.58 -31.11
N LEU A 91 13.91 11.69 -30.37
CA LEU A 91 14.56 11.74 -29.07
C LEU A 91 13.89 10.82 -28.02
N ILE A 92 12.59 10.55 -28.19
CA ILE A 92 11.86 9.66 -27.25
C ILE A 92 12.15 8.20 -27.57
N LYS A 93 12.56 7.88 -28.79
CA LYS A 93 13.03 6.53 -29.16
C LYS A 93 14.33 6.14 -28.43
N ALA A 94 15.10 7.11 -27.98
CA ALA A 94 16.32 6.90 -27.19
C ALA A 94 16.05 6.65 -25.69
N ILE A 95 14.81 6.81 -25.22
CA ILE A 95 14.44 6.51 -23.84
C ILE A 95 14.26 5.01 -23.69
N PRO A 96 14.93 4.33 -22.74
CA PRO A 96 14.81 2.90 -22.55
C PRO A 96 13.35 2.44 -22.41
N LEU A 97 13.02 1.27 -22.95
CA LEU A 97 11.66 0.67 -22.96
C LEU A 97 11.02 0.58 -21.58
N THR A 98 11.82 0.48 -20.51
CA THR A 98 11.34 0.55 -19.12
C THR A 98 10.64 1.88 -18.77
N ASN A 99 10.81 2.90 -19.60
CA ASN A 99 10.21 4.21 -19.46
C ASN A 99 8.99 4.44 -20.37
N VAL A 100 8.58 3.42 -21.13
CA VAL A 100 7.34 3.43 -21.94
C VAL A 100 6.13 3.81 -21.08
N GLN A 101 6.12 3.48 -19.78
CA GLN A 101 5.07 3.89 -18.86
C GLN A 101 5.05 5.42 -18.64
N ILE A 102 6.20 6.06 -18.53
CA ILE A 102 6.29 7.53 -18.42
C ILE A 102 5.84 8.17 -19.72
N TYR A 103 6.27 7.57 -20.82
CA TYR A 103 5.91 8.00 -22.16
C TYR A 103 4.42 7.81 -22.45
N SER A 104 3.85 6.63 -22.17
CA SER A 104 2.42 6.39 -22.34
C SER A 104 1.58 7.24 -21.39
N TYR A 105 2.12 7.60 -20.22
CA TYR A 105 1.50 8.54 -19.30
C TYR A 105 1.48 9.96 -19.88
N LEU A 106 2.61 10.45 -20.30
CA LEU A 106 2.71 11.77 -20.97
C LEU A 106 1.82 11.77 -22.22
N TRP A 107 1.93 10.74 -23.05
CA TRP A 107 1.18 10.63 -24.29
C TRP A 107 -0.33 10.51 -24.09
N SER A 108 -0.79 9.60 -23.26
CA SER A 108 -2.25 9.33 -23.10
C SER A 108 -2.98 10.45 -22.34
N ASP A 109 -2.35 11.05 -21.36
CA ASP A 109 -3.02 12.05 -20.52
C ASP A 109 -2.86 13.46 -21.05
N ILE A 110 -1.78 13.72 -21.76
CA ILE A 110 -1.40 15.01 -22.25
C ILE A 110 -2.02 15.32 -23.59
N ILE A 111 -1.84 14.43 -24.53
CA ILE A 111 -2.20 14.67 -25.93
C ILE A 111 -3.69 14.48 -26.16
N LYS A 112 -4.28 13.44 -25.59
CA LYS A 112 -5.72 13.18 -25.77
C LYS A 112 -6.64 14.21 -25.14
N LYS A 113 -6.16 15.06 -24.20
CA LYS A 113 -7.05 15.84 -23.35
C LYS A 113 -6.76 17.34 -23.22
N ASN A 114 -5.89 17.88 -24.05
CA ASN A 114 -5.61 19.35 -24.09
C ASN A 114 -5.29 19.95 -22.71
N ARG A 115 -4.50 19.28 -21.88
CA ARG A 115 -4.24 19.72 -20.50
C ARG A 115 -2.95 20.50 -20.38
N PRO A 116 -2.90 21.49 -19.50
CA PRO A 116 -1.70 22.26 -19.22
C PRO A 116 -0.65 21.39 -18.48
N ILE A 117 0.22 20.74 -19.24
CA ILE A 117 1.35 19.94 -18.74
C ILE A 117 2.42 20.83 -18.18
N LYS A 118 2.59 21.97 -18.84
CA LYS A 118 3.58 22.95 -18.42
C LYS A 118 3.46 23.20 -16.91
N ASP A 119 2.24 23.45 -16.42
CA ASP A 119 1.99 23.68 -15.01
C ASP A 119 2.34 22.48 -14.09
N GLU A 120 2.30 21.25 -14.62
CA GLU A 120 2.64 20.06 -13.84
C GLU A 120 4.15 19.75 -13.89
N ILE A 121 4.80 20.06 -14.99
CA ILE A 121 6.25 19.91 -15.13
C ILE A 121 6.98 21.08 -14.45
N ASP A 122 6.43 22.29 -14.52
CA ASP A 122 7.02 23.49 -13.91
C ASP A 122 6.89 23.50 -12.37
N ARG A 123 5.96 22.70 -11.80
CA ARG A 123 5.82 22.55 -10.34
C ARG A 123 6.94 21.76 -9.69
N LEU A 124 7.61 20.92 -10.46
CA LEU A 124 8.68 20.05 -9.98
C LEU A 124 9.95 20.41 -10.71
N ASP A 125 10.85 21.08 -10.03
CA ASP A 125 12.18 21.41 -10.51
C ASP A 125 13.27 20.67 -9.76
N GLY A 126 14.45 20.61 -10.37
CA GLY A 126 15.63 20.04 -9.77
C GLY A 126 15.47 18.57 -9.42
N ASP A 127 15.91 18.21 -8.24
CA ASP A 127 15.99 16.82 -7.79
C ASP A 127 14.61 16.17 -7.51
N HIS A 128 13.54 16.96 -7.40
CA HIS A 128 12.19 16.46 -7.14
C HIS A 128 11.37 16.15 -8.38
N ILE A 129 11.90 16.40 -9.59
CA ILE A 129 11.17 16.19 -10.85
C ILE A 129 10.66 14.75 -11.06
N GLY A 130 11.25 13.77 -10.37
CA GLY A 130 10.81 12.38 -10.39
C GLY A 130 9.64 12.04 -9.46
N SER A 131 9.27 12.94 -8.55
CA SER A 131 8.28 12.73 -7.49
C SER A 131 6.83 12.82 -8.00
N TYR A 132 5.87 12.62 -7.10
CA TYR A 132 4.48 12.95 -7.37
C TYR A 132 4.28 14.47 -7.40
N SER A 133 3.30 14.95 -8.18
CA SER A 133 3.20 16.37 -8.58
C SER A 133 3.09 17.38 -7.42
N THR A 134 2.60 16.97 -6.25
CA THR A 134 2.45 17.87 -5.08
C THR A 134 3.40 17.51 -3.95
N PHE A 135 4.55 16.91 -4.27
CA PHE A 135 5.55 16.52 -3.27
C PHE A 135 6.12 17.74 -2.53
N THR A 136 6.50 18.77 -3.26
CA THR A 136 7.04 20.00 -2.68
C THR A 136 6.03 20.67 -1.75
N GLY A 137 6.45 20.93 -0.52
CA GLY A 137 5.60 21.48 0.55
C GLY A 137 4.85 20.42 1.38
N SER A 138 4.88 19.13 0.97
CA SER A 138 4.33 18.05 1.77
C SER A 138 5.15 17.80 3.06
N PRO A 139 4.60 17.13 4.08
CA PRO A 139 5.38 16.73 5.25
C PRO A 139 6.63 15.92 4.87
N ALA A 140 6.49 14.96 3.94
CA ALA A 140 7.60 14.14 3.48
C ALA A 140 8.74 14.95 2.85
N SER A 141 8.44 16.06 2.13
CA SER A 141 9.46 16.94 1.57
C SER A 141 10.29 17.67 2.64
N LYS A 142 9.79 17.73 3.87
CA LYS A 142 10.45 18.29 5.04
C LYS A 142 11.13 17.21 5.89
N GLY A 143 11.07 15.93 5.48
CA GLY A 143 11.54 14.80 6.25
C GLY A 143 10.63 14.41 7.42
N ILE A 144 9.37 14.85 7.39
CA ILE A 144 8.37 14.51 8.39
C ILE A 144 7.60 13.29 7.89
N LEU A 145 7.72 12.17 8.58
CA LEU A 145 7.04 10.92 8.28
C LEU A 145 5.86 10.68 9.25
N GLN A 146 5.12 9.59 9.05
CA GLN A 146 3.90 9.32 9.80
C GLN A 146 4.15 9.19 11.31
N PHE A 147 5.22 8.53 11.71
CA PHE A 147 5.57 8.35 13.13
C PHE A 147 5.99 9.69 13.79
N ASP A 148 6.62 10.61 13.03
CA ASP A 148 6.92 11.95 13.54
C ASP A 148 5.63 12.72 13.84
N MET A 149 4.62 12.63 12.95
CA MET A 149 3.31 13.27 13.15
C MET A 149 2.53 12.68 14.34
N TRP A 150 2.77 11.41 14.66
CA TRP A 150 2.18 10.73 15.82
C TRP A 150 2.99 10.92 17.10
N ASN A 151 4.14 11.57 17.01
CA ASN A 151 5.09 11.71 18.12
C ASN A 151 5.48 10.34 18.73
N VAL A 152 5.77 9.37 17.84
CA VAL A 152 6.19 8.01 18.18
C VAL A 152 7.60 7.77 17.64
N GLU A 153 8.46 7.24 18.48
CA GLU A 153 9.80 6.85 18.04
C GLU A 153 9.79 5.52 17.31
N PRO A 154 10.36 5.46 16.10
CA PRO A 154 10.56 4.19 15.40
C PRO A 154 11.63 3.34 16.11
N SER A 155 11.73 2.06 15.76
CA SER A 155 12.79 1.22 16.28
C SER A 155 14.14 1.53 15.61
N GLU A 156 15.23 1.02 16.21
CA GLU A 156 16.58 1.10 15.65
C GLU A 156 16.84 0.08 14.52
N ARG A 157 15.80 -0.63 14.07
CA ARG A 157 15.90 -1.67 13.03
C ARG A 157 16.33 -1.10 11.68
N TYR A 158 15.96 0.15 11.38
CA TYR A 158 16.24 0.83 10.13
C TYR A 158 16.87 2.19 10.36
N ASP A 159 17.74 2.62 9.45
CA ASP A 159 18.27 3.98 9.44
C ASP A 159 17.24 4.97 8.85
N TRP A 160 16.33 5.39 9.71
CA TRP A 160 15.28 6.34 9.35
C TRP A 160 15.83 7.71 8.97
N ASN A 161 16.96 8.12 9.57
CA ASN A 161 17.57 9.42 9.25
C ASN A 161 18.12 9.42 7.83
N LEU A 162 18.82 8.36 7.44
CA LEU A 162 19.31 8.19 6.07
C LEU A 162 18.16 8.18 5.07
N LEU A 163 17.06 7.48 5.36
CA LEU A 163 15.90 7.43 4.49
C LEU A 163 15.23 8.80 4.38
N LYS A 164 15.07 9.55 5.47
CA LYS A 164 14.54 10.92 5.47
C LYS A 164 15.39 11.85 4.61
N GLU A 165 16.72 11.77 4.69
CA GLU A 165 17.62 12.58 3.84
C GLU A 165 17.46 12.22 2.35
N LYS A 166 17.39 10.94 2.01
CA LYS A 166 17.12 10.50 0.63
C LYS A 166 15.78 11.05 0.11
N ILE A 167 14.72 10.96 0.94
CA ILE A 167 13.39 11.47 0.59
C ILE A 167 13.41 12.99 0.40
N LYS A 168 14.05 13.75 1.28
CA LYS A 168 14.20 15.20 1.13
C LYS A 168 14.94 15.56 -0.15
N LYS A 169 15.93 14.78 -0.53
CA LYS A 169 16.77 15.04 -1.70
C LYS A 169 16.06 14.75 -3.01
N THR A 170 15.45 13.59 -3.17
CA THR A 170 14.91 13.12 -4.48
C THR A 170 13.41 12.83 -4.47
N GLY A 171 12.76 12.97 -3.32
CA GLY A 171 11.32 12.85 -3.14
C GLY A 171 10.76 11.44 -3.15
N LEU A 172 9.45 11.34 -3.31
CA LEU A 172 8.68 10.09 -3.38
C LEU A 172 7.84 10.04 -4.65
N ARG A 173 7.75 8.87 -5.27
CA ARG A 173 6.89 8.68 -6.46
C ARG A 173 5.41 8.62 -6.13
N ASN A 174 5.06 8.10 -4.95
CA ASN A 174 3.70 7.82 -4.52
C ASN A 174 3.31 8.74 -3.36
N SER A 175 2.18 9.41 -3.47
CA SER A 175 1.68 10.31 -2.42
C SER A 175 1.12 9.58 -1.19
N LEU A 176 0.61 8.37 -1.39
CA LEU A 176 0.13 7.47 -0.35
C LEU A 176 0.74 6.09 -0.58
N LEU A 177 1.04 5.38 0.50
CA LEU A 177 1.73 4.10 0.47
C LEU A 177 0.98 3.02 1.25
N ILE A 178 0.60 3.29 2.49
CA ILE A 178 -0.04 2.33 3.38
C ILE A 178 -1.51 2.71 3.52
N ALA A 179 -2.38 1.76 3.21
CA ALA A 179 -3.82 1.90 3.38
C ALA A 179 -4.45 0.51 3.62
N PRO A 180 -4.40 0.01 4.87
CA PRO A 180 -5.02 -1.26 5.20
C PRO A 180 -6.52 -1.22 4.90
N MET A 181 -6.96 -2.16 4.07
CA MET A 181 -8.37 -2.32 3.66
C MET A 181 -9.00 -3.44 4.48
N PRO A 182 -10.35 -3.49 4.61
CA PRO A 182 -11.05 -4.57 5.30
C PRO A 182 -10.80 -5.97 4.73
N THR A 183 -10.44 -6.11 3.47
CA THR A 183 -10.14 -7.37 2.76
C THR A 183 -11.26 -8.43 2.80
N ALA A 184 -12.52 -7.99 2.94
CA ALA A 184 -13.67 -8.85 3.19
C ALA A 184 -13.86 -10.01 2.18
N SER A 185 -13.57 -9.79 0.90
CA SER A 185 -13.68 -10.83 -0.13
C SER A 185 -12.39 -11.63 -0.31
N THR A 186 -11.25 -10.94 -0.31
CA THR A 186 -9.95 -11.58 -0.57
C THR A 186 -9.52 -12.50 0.57
N SER A 187 -9.81 -12.12 1.81
CA SER A 187 -9.56 -12.97 2.98
C SER A 187 -10.33 -14.29 2.93
N GLN A 188 -11.57 -14.25 2.44
CA GLN A 188 -12.39 -15.45 2.25
C GLN A 188 -11.82 -16.38 1.18
N ILE A 189 -11.39 -15.81 0.04
CA ILE A 189 -10.78 -16.59 -1.06
C ILE A 189 -9.52 -17.31 -0.56
N LEU A 190 -8.71 -16.64 0.26
CA LEU A 190 -7.46 -17.18 0.79
C LEU A 190 -7.65 -17.99 2.07
N GLY A 191 -8.85 -17.98 2.68
CA GLY A 191 -9.17 -18.75 3.88
C GLY A 191 -8.46 -18.26 5.15
N ASN A 192 -8.24 -16.93 5.25
CA ASN A 192 -7.69 -16.30 6.45
C ASN A 192 -8.65 -15.22 7.00
N ASN A 193 -8.32 -14.66 8.16
CA ASN A 193 -9.09 -13.59 8.77
C ASN A 193 -8.88 -12.26 8.04
N GLU A 194 -9.80 -11.35 8.23
CA GLU A 194 -9.84 -10.06 7.54
C GLU A 194 -8.75 -9.13 8.10
N CYS A 195 -8.02 -8.46 7.20
CA CYS A 195 -7.06 -7.40 7.49
C CYS A 195 -6.16 -7.71 8.72
N PHE A 196 -6.14 -6.82 9.69
CA PHE A 196 -5.49 -6.96 11.00
C PHE A 196 -6.50 -7.21 12.14
N GLU A 197 -7.74 -7.55 11.79
CA GLU A 197 -8.82 -7.80 12.76
C GLU A 197 -8.58 -9.06 13.59
N PRO A 198 -8.97 -9.08 14.88
CA PRO A 198 -8.99 -10.30 15.66
C PRO A 198 -10.10 -11.25 15.20
N PHE A 199 -10.02 -12.53 15.57
CA PHE A 199 -11.18 -13.41 15.45
C PHE A 199 -12.29 -12.93 16.41
N THR A 200 -13.44 -12.59 15.85
CA THR A 200 -14.59 -12.10 16.63
C THR A 200 -15.41 -13.22 17.26
N SER A 201 -15.35 -14.41 16.68
CA SER A 201 -16.04 -15.62 17.18
C SER A 201 -15.31 -16.87 16.68
N ASN A 202 -15.34 -17.95 17.47
CA ASN A 202 -14.77 -19.22 17.04
C ASN A 202 -15.74 -20.06 16.20
N ILE A 203 -17.04 -19.80 16.26
CA ILE A 203 -18.05 -20.40 15.39
C ILE A 203 -19.07 -19.31 15.03
N TYR A 204 -19.30 -19.10 13.77
CA TYR A 204 -20.24 -18.09 13.28
C TYR A 204 -20.88 -18.48 11.94
N VAL A 205 -22.02 -17.88 11.63
CA VAL A 205 -22.71 -18.10 10.36
C VAL A 205 -22.39 -16.93 9.42
N ARG A 206 -21.95 -17.27 8.23
CA ARG A 206 -21.76 -16.31 7.15
C ARG A 206 -22.85 -16.47 6.10
N ARG A 207 -23.53 -15.37 5.81
CA ARG A 207 -24.51 -15.30 4.74
C ARG A 207 -23.88 -14.76 3.47
N THR A 208 -24.08 -15.45 2.37
CA THR A 208 -23.67 -15.06 1.03
C THR A 208 -24.84 -15.21 0.07
N ILE A 209 -24.67 -14.75 -1.17
CA ILE A 209 -25.68 -14.97 -2.23
C ILE A 209 -25.90 -16.47 -2.47
N ALA A 210 -24.88 -17.30 -2.26
CA ALA A 210 -24.95 -18.76 -2.46
C ALA A 210 -25.57 -19.52 -1.28
N GLY A 211 -25.86 -18.87 -0.14
CA GLY A 211 -26.44 -19.50 1.04
C GLY A 211 -25.78 -19.10 2.36
N GLU A 212 -26.13 -19.83 3.41
CA GLU A 212 -25.58 -19.68 4.76
C GLU A 212 -24.55 -20.78 5.03
N PHE A 213 -23.40 -20.38 5.51
CA PHE A 213 -22.29 -21.28 5.84
C PHE A 213 -21.88 -21.13 7.29
N VAL A 214 -21.79 -22.23 8.01
CA VAL A 214 -21.20 -22.23 9.35
C VAL A 214 -19.68 -22.31 9.21
N LEU A 215 -19.02 -21.34 9.77
CA LEU A 215 -17.56 -21.24 9.78
C LEU A 215 -17.04 -21.39 11.20
N ALA A 216 -15.91 -22.07 11.35
CA ALA A 216 -15.25 -22.27 12.62
C ALA A 216 -13.79 -21.86 12.55
N ASN A 217 -13.25 -21.40 13.67
CA ASN A 217 -11.83 -21.10 13.82
C ASN A 217 -11.02 -22.39 13.67
N LYS A 218 -10.42 -22.59 12.51
CA LYS A 218 -9.68 -23.80 12.14
C LYS A 218 -8.50 -24.10 13.08
N TYR A 219 -7.87 -23.07 13.63
CA TYR A 219 -6.72 -23.21 14.53
C TYR A 219 -7.15 -23.79 15.87
N LEU A 220 -8.20 -23.23 16.47
CA LEU A 220 -8.77 -23.73 17.72
C LEU A 220 -9.31 -25.15 17.54
N MET A 221 -10.06 -25.41 16.46
CA MET A 221 -10.57 -26.73 16.19
C MET A 221 -9.46 -27.78 16.06
N THR A 222 -8.43 -27.47 15.28
CA THR A 222 -7.29 -28.38 15.09
C THR A 222 -6.60 -28.65 16.42
N GLU A 223 -6.43 -27.67 17.27
CA GLU A 223 -5.81 -27.86 18.58
C GLU A 223 -6.67 -28.71 19.51
N LEU A 224 -7.98 -28.44 19.56
CA LEU A 224 -8.90 -29.24 20.36
C LEU A 224 -8.99 -30.73 19.88
N ILE A 225 -8.96 -30.95 18.56
CA ILE A 225 -8.91 -32.32 17.99
C ILE A 225 -7.61 -33.02 18.40
N ASN A 226 -6.47 -32.37 18.26
CA ASN A 226 -5.16 -32.92 18.61
C ASN A 226 -5.03 -33.27 20.10
N LEU A 227 -5.73 -32.52 20.95
CA LEU A 227 -5.79 -32.74 22.39
C LEU A 227 -6.86 -33.78 22.78
N GLY A 228 -7.65 -34.29 21.83
CA GLY A 228 -8.77 -35.18 22.10
C GLY A 228 -9.96 -34.53 22.82
N LEU A 229 -10.02 -33.20 22.79
CA LEU A 229 -11.05 -32.41 23.49
C LEU A 229 -12.24 -32.02 22.60
N TRP A 230 -12.16 -32.21 21.28
CA TRP A 230 -13.23 -31.84 20.35
C TRP A 230 -14.38 -32.87 20.44
N THR A 231 -15.44 -32.49 21.13
CA THR A 231 -16.67 -33.32 21.29
C THR A 231 -17.90 -32.55 20.84
N GLU A 232 -19.01 -33.23 20.58
CA GLU A 232 -20.30 -32.62 20.29
C GLU A 232 -20.75 -31.69 21.43
N GLU A 233 -20.44 -32.06 22.68
CA GLU A 233 -20.78 -31.26 23.85
C GLU A 233 -20.02 -29.90 23.82
N ILE A 234 -18.72 -29.91 23.59
CA ILE A 234 -17.90 -28.70 23.49
C ILE A 234 -18.37 -27.82 22.33
N LYS A 235 -18.65 -28.40 21.17
CA LYS A 235 -19.20 -27.69 20.03
C LYS A 235 -20.52 -26.98 20.39
N ASN A 236 -21.43 -27.69 21.04
CA ASN A 236 -22.72 -27.15 21.46
C ASN A 236 -22.55 -26.01 22.51
N GLN A 237 -21.66 -26.19 23.48
CA GLN A 237 -21.34 -25.14 24.44
C GLN A 237 -20.77 -23.90 23.79
N MET A 238 -19.89 -24.03 22.78
CA MET A 238 -19.38 -22.90 22.02
C MET A 238 -20.51 -22.18 21.27
N ILE A 239 -21.43 -22.92 20.63
CA ILE A 239 -22.56 -22.30 19.90
C ILE A 239 -23.46 -21.52 20.85
N VAL A 240 -23.83 -22.11 21.99
CA VAL A 240 -24.66 -21.45 23.02
C VAL A 240 -23.97 -20.20 23.59
N ASN A 241 -22.65 -20.19 23.68
CA ASN A 241 -21.86 -19.07 24.13
C ASN A 241 -21.42 -18.11 22.99
N ASN A 242 -22.13 -18.07 21.86
CA ASN A 242 -21.85 -17.22 20.71
C ASN A 242 -20.41 -17.37 20.17
N GLY A 243 -19.93 -18.61 20.14
CA GLY A 243 -18.58 -18.93 19.66
C GLY A 243 -17.45 -18.71 20.68
N SER A 244 -17.78 -18.35 21.91
CA SER A 244 -16.78 -18.18 22.98
C SER A 244 -16.45 -19.51 23.64
N ASN A 245 -15.16 -19.75 23.89
CA ASN A 245 -14.67 -20.89 24.67
C ASN A 245 -14.40 -20.55 26.14
N GLN A 246 -14.61 -19.31 26.57
CA GLN A 246 -14.27 -18.84 27.92
C GLN A 246 -15.13 -19.46 29.04
N LYS A 247 -16.28 -19.99 28.71
CA LYS A 247 -17.23 -20.60 29.65
C LYS A 247 -17.31 -22.12 29.56
N ILE A 248 -16.47 -22.75 28.76
CA ILE A 248 -16.39 -24.21 28.66
C ILE A 248 -15.68 -24.75 29.89
N LYS A 249 -16.30 -25.67 30.59
CA LYS A 249 -15.78 -26.33 31.81
C LYS A 249 -15.19 -27.68 31.46
#